data_369f07a058d0eab8d047e56878f1a5aa
#
_entry.id   369f07a058d0eab8d047e56878f1a5aa
#
_cell.length_a   1.000
_cell.length_b   1.000
_cell.length_c   1.000
_cell.angle_alpha   90.00
_cell.angle_beta   90.00
_cell.angle_gamma   90.00
#
_symmetry.space_group_name_H-M   'P 1'
#
loop_
_entity.id
_entity.type
_entity.pdbx_description
1 polymer ?
#
loop_
_entity_poly.entity_id
_entity_poly.type
_entity_poly.pdbx_seq_one_letter_code
_entity_poly.pdbx_strand_id
1 'polypeptide(L)'
;MMRRTCLLLGLFSISSLLFISPLRAQKPYTAADQQRDHRLFTSQKPEPETLEQRIGHTDPSKYTRSRSHNSAGDMACELLVPSTEMDVNLNFMHRCEIMPGGGVGHHFHNTNEEMFVVFDGQAEFTVDGRTSVLKGTVGAPCRMGHSHGIYNPSDKPVEFMNINVAAIKGHYDAFNLNDPRIGVAKDPIPVFMTMDLDKATLVPMQNYHGGVGTVRYRRALGPDVFLTNWAYVDHLLIPSGASDGLHRHQGVEEIYYVLNGEGKVQVNGETASIHKGDAVPIRFNEAHSFVNNGSADLELMIVGISAQKNVLDTELGAVPRAH
;
A
#
# COMPACT_ATOMS: atom_id res chain seq x y z
N MET A 1 38.77 77.04 -21.31
CA MET A 1 39.53 75.97 -20.64
C MET A 1 38.54 74.92 -20.10
N MET A 2 38.15 73.90 -20.91
CA MET A 2 37.15 72.90 -20.49
C MET A 2 37.90 71.63 -20.15
N ARG A 3 37.81 71.18 -18.92
CA ARG A 3 38.29 69.84 -18.48
C ARG A 3 37.18 68.80 -18.71
N ARG A 4 37.48 67.82 -19.55
CA ARG A 4 36.63 66.61 -19.80
C ARG A 4 36.99 65.58 -18.73
N THR A 5 36.00 65.16 -17.97
CA THR A 5 36.12 64.09 -17.01
C THR A 5 35.65 62.79 -17.72
N CYS A 6 36.57 61.83 -17.87
CA CYS A 6 36.23 60.48 -18.35
C CYS A 6 35.67 59.65 -17.21
N LEU A 7 34.45 59.10 -17.39
CA LEU A 7 33.85 58.11 -16.51
C LEU A 7 34.22 56.72 -17.02
N LEU A 8 35.00 55.97 -16.26
CA LEU A 8 35.24 54.55 -16.52
C LEU A 8 34.06 53.75 -15.94
N LEU A 9 33.29 53.09 -16.79
CA LEU A 9 32.34 52.05 -16.41
C LEU A 9 33.09 50.72 -16.25
N GLY A 10 33.21 50.25 -15.01
CA GLY A 10 33.69 48.89 -14.72
C GLY A 10 32.58 47.87 -14.95
N LEU A 11 32.75 47.00 -15.91
CA LEU A 11 31.93 45.83 -16.10
C LEU A 11 32.32 44.75 -15.07
N PHE A 12 31.46 44.53 -14.09
CA PHE A 12 31.55 43.36 -13.21
C PHE A 12 30.91 42.17 -13.93
N SER A 13 31.72 41.27 -14.42
CA SER A 13 31.31 39.96 -14.91
C SER A 13 31.04 39.04 -13.71
N ILE A 14 29.78 38.78 -13.40
CA ILE A 14 29.38 37.74 -12.43
C ILE A 14 29.44 36.41 -13.15
N SER A 15 30.52 35.66 -12.96
CA SER A 15 30.61 34.26 -13.37
C SER A 15 29.80 33.41 -12.40
N SER A 16 28.56 33.06 -12.76
CA SER A 16 27.77 32.08 -12.06
C SER A 16 28.39 30.69 -12.26
N LEU A 17 29.17 30.24 -11.29
CA LEU A 17 29.59 28.84 -11.21
C LEU A 17 28.35 27.98 -10.92
N LEU A 18 27.80 27.38 -11.95
CA LEU A 18 26.85 26.29 -11.84
C LEU A 18 27.60 25.09 -11.23
N PHE A 19 27.39 24.85 -9.94
CA PHE A 19 27.77 23.59 -9.31
C PHE A 19 26.85 22.49 -9.89
N ILE A 20 27.27 21.86 -10.97
CA ILE A 20 26.69 20.60 -11.42
C ILE A 20 27.20 19.53 -10.44
N SER A 21 26.39 19.17 -9.44
CA SER A 21 26.66 18.00 -8.64
C SER A 21 26.75 16.79 -9.59
N PRO A 22 27.82 15.98 -9.49
CA PRO A 22 27.91 14.79 -10.33
C PRO A 22 26.72 13.90 -10.03
N LEU A 23 25.87 13.64 -11.04
CA LEU A 23 24.88 12.56 -10.98
C LEU A 23 25.66 11.29 -10.61
N ARG A 24 25.52 10.82 -9.38
CA ARG A 24 26.03 9.50 -9.00
C ARG A 24 25.33 8.49 -9.91
N ALA A 25 26.08 7.84 -10.77
CA ALA A 25 25.58 6.73 -11.56
C ALA A 25 24.91 5.72 -10.62
N GLN A 26 23.61 5.56 -10.74
CA GLN A 26 22.86 4.58 -9.97
C GLN A 26 23.37 3.19 -10.35
N LYS A 27 23.62 2.34 -9.36
CA LYS A 27 23.95 0.94 -9.64
C LYS A 27 22.76 0.30 -10.35
N PRO A 28 22.96 -0.36 -11.49
CA PRO A 28 21.88 -1.07 -12.16
C PRO A 28 21.34 -2.17 -11.22
N TYR A 29 20.02 -2.34 -11.20
CA TYR A 29 19.35 -3.45 -10.52
C TYR A 29 19.81 -4.76 -11.17
N THR A 30 20.43 -5.63 -10.39
CA THR A 30 21.12 -6.82 -10.88
C THR A 30 20.27 -8.08 -10.73
N ALA A 31 20.64 -9.15 -11.44
CA ALA A 31 20.04 -10.47 -11.23
C ALA A 31 20.19 -10.97 -9.76
N ALA A 32 21.22 -10.51 -9.05
CA ALA A 32 21.39 -10.79 -7.63
C ALA A 32 20.36 -10.06 -6.76
N ASP A 33 19.96 -8.85 -7.15
CA ASP A 33 18.89 -8.12 -6.49
C ASP A 33 17.54 -8.80 -6.72
N GLN A 34 17.28 -9.26 -7.95
CA GLN A 34 16.10 -10.08 -8.26
C GLN A 34 16.07 -11.38 -7.45
N GLN A 35 17.20 -12.08 -7.32
CA GLN A 35 17.29 -13.32 -6.53
C GLN A 35 17.15 -13.06 -5.02
N ARG A 36 17.63 -11.92 -4.52
CA ARG A 36 17.43 -11.53 -3.13
C ARG A 36 15.94 -11.28 -2.87
N ASP A 37 15.30 -10.52 -3.72
CA ASP A 37 13.87 -10.20 -3.62
C ASP A 37 13.04 -11.48 -3.75
N HIS A 38 13.40 -12.39 -4.69
CA HIS A 38 12.75 -13.69 -4.84
C HIS A 38 12.88 -14.58 -3.60
N ARG A 39 14.00 -14.54 -2.88
CA ARG A 39 14.20 -15.32 -1.64
C ARG A 39 13.33 -14.86 -0.48
N LEU A 40 12.91 -13.60 -0.46
CA LEU A 40 11.95 -13.09 0.52
C LEU A 40 10.55 -13.69 0.34
N PHE A 41 10.26 -14.28 -0.84
CA PHE A 41 8.94 -14.83 -1.17
C PHE A 41 8.84 -16.37 -1.09
N THR A 42 9.94 -17.06 -0.79
CA THR A 42 10.00 -18.54 -0.79
C THR A 42 10.16 -19.17 0.60
N SER A 43 9.90 -18.41 1.67
CA SER A 43 9.91 -18.96 3.02
C SER A 43 8.83 -20.05 3.18
N GLN A 44 9.13 -21.09 3.97
CA GLN A 44 8.16 -22.15 4.28
C GLN A 44 7.03 -21.56 5.13
N LYS A 45 5.81 -22.14 4.97
CA LYS A 45 4.68 -21.78 5.83
C LYS A 45 5.09 -21.99 7.30
N PRO A 46 4.86 -21.01 8.17
CA PRO A 46 5.18 -21.15 9.60
C PRO A 46 4.49 -22.35 10.22
N GLU A 47 5.06 -22.89 11.31
CA GLU A 47 4.38 -23.84 12.20
C GLU A 47 3.03 -23.23 12.66
N PRO A 48 2.08 -24.06 13.15
CA PRO A 48 0.80 -23.54 13.61
C PRO A 48 0.98 -22.38 14.59
N GLU A 49 0.56 -21.19 14.16
CA GLU A 49 0.71 -19.95 14.89
C GLU A 49 -0.59 -19.58 15.58
N THR A 50 -0.49 -18.95 16.75
CA THR A 50 -1.64 -18.29 17.37
C THR A 50 -2.08 -17.11 16.53
N LEU A 51 -3.33 -16.66 16.71
CA LEU A 51 -3.82 -15.47 16.02
C LEU A 51 -2.92 -14.24 16.28
N GLU A 52 -2.46 -14.06 17.52
CA GLU A 52 -1.57 -12.95 17.90
C GLU A 52 -0.24 -12.98 17.13
N GLN A 53 0.36 -14.16 16.95
CA GLN A 53 1.62 -14.30 16.21
C GLN A 53 1.48 -14.04 14.71
N ARG A 54 0.29 -14.21 14.16
CA ARG A 54 -0.02 -14.03 12.76
C ARG A 54 -0.31 -12.56 12.40
N ILE A 55 -0.70 -11.75 13.38
CA ILE A 55 -0.95 -10.32 13.16
C ILE A 55 0.37 -9.62 12.87
N GLY A 56 0.45 -8.96 11.70
CA GLY A 56 1.56 -8.08 11.37
C GLY A 56 1.42 -6.75 12.10
N HIS A 57 2.38 -6.39 12.94
CA HIS A 57 2.39 -5.12 13.67
C HIS A 57 3.36 -4.14 13.02
N THR A 58 2.88 -2.97 12.61
CA THR A 58 3.75 -1.91 12.09
C THR A 58 4.71 -1.43 13.18
N ASP A 59 6.00 -1.62 12.96
CA ASP A 59 7.07 -1.19 13.87
C ASP A 59 8.16 -0.43 13.10
N PRO A 60 8.13 0.91 13.09
CA PRO A 60 9.13 1.71 12.37
C PRO A 60 10.58 1.43 12.80
N SER A 61 10.80 0.86 14.00
CA SER A 61 12.15 0.51 14.45
C SER A 61 12.74 -0.68 13.68
N LYS A 62 11.90 -1.49 13.02
CA LYS A 62 12.28 -2.63 12.18
C LYS A 62 12.46 -2.25 10.71
N TYR A 63 12.14 -1.02 10.32
CA TYR A 63 12.24 -0.59 8.94
C TYR A 63 13.67 -0.65 8.44
N THR A 64 13.87 -1.31 7.32
CA THR A 64 15.16 -1.37 6.62
C THR A 64 15.17 -0.36 5.48
N ARG A 65 16.17 0.53 5.48
CA ARG A 65 16.36 1.50 4.38
C ARG A 65 16.90 0.83 3.14
N SER A 66 16.30 1.16 2.01
CA SER A 66 16.73 0.68 0.70
C SER A 66 16.38 1.68 -0.39
N ARG A 67 16.98 1.51 -1.56
CA ARG A 67 16.56 2.13 -2.81
C ARG A 67 15.85 1.09 -3.65
N SER A 68 14.60 1.37 -4.01
CA SER A 68 13.80 0.47 -4.82
C SER A 68 13.73 0.97 -6.27
N HIS A 69 13.98 0.07 -7.22
CA HIS A 69 13.84 0.33 -8.65
C HIS A 69 14.57 1.58 -9.16
N ASN A 70 15.80 1.79 -8.69
CA ASN A 70 16.62 2.97 -9.05
C ASN A 70 15.94 4.32 -8.71
N SER A 71 15.19 4.36 -7.62
CA SER A 71 14.61 5.60 -7.09
C SER A 71 15.68 6.66 -6.80
N ALA A 72 15.26 7.92 -6.75
CA ALA A 72 16.13 9.05 -6.46
C ALA A 72 16.76 9.01 -5.07
N GLY A 73 16.00 8.58 -4.08
CA GLY A 73 16.38 8.47 -2.69
C GLY A 73 15.82 7.22 -2.05
N ASP A 74 15.90 7.15 -0.73
CA ASP A 74 15.59 5.95 0.03
C ASP A 74 14.11 5.87 0.41
N MET A 75 13.64 4.66 0.62
CA MET A 75 12.49 4.32 1.44
C MET A 75 12.95 3.41 2.59
N ALA A 76 12.17 3.31 3.64
CA ALA A 76 12.41 2.42 4.75
C ALA A 76 11.17 1.54 4.97
N CYS A 77 11.33 0.20 4.96
CA CYS A 77 10.22 -0.74 4.94
C CYS A 77 10.43 -1.92 5.89
N GLU A 78 9.31 -2.49 6.30
CA GLU A 78 9.23 -3.87 6.81
C GLU A 78 8.22 -4.68 5.98
N LEU A 79 8.40 -6.00 5.98
CA LEU A 79 7.44 -6.95 5.43
C LEU A 79 6.36 -7.20 6.50
N LEU A 80 5.18 -6.60 6.30
CA LEU A 80 4.08 -6.66 7.27
C LEU A 80 3.30 -7.98 7.15
N VAL A 81 2.99 -8.40 5.91
CA VAL A 81 2.34 -9.70 5.64
C VAL A 81 3.12 -10.41 4.54
N PRO A 82 3.82 -11.51 4.86
CA PRO A 82 4.54 -12.31 3.87
C PRO A 82 3.60 -13.21 3.06
N SER A 83 4.04 -13.66 1.90
CA SER A 83 3.29 -14.57 1.03
C SER A 83 2.90 -15.89 1.70
N THR A 84 3.62 -16.29 2.75
CA THR A 84 3.41 -17.53 3.50
C THR A 84 2.17 -17.50 4.38
N GLU A 85 1.69 -16.30 4.74
CA GLU A 85 0.49 -16.14 5.57
C GLU A 85 -0.80 -16.48 4.85
N MET A 86 -0.81 -16.45 3.51
CA MET A 86 -1.99 -16.62 2.69
C MET A 86 -1.80 -17.80 1.73
N ASP A 87 -2.88 -18.49 1.39
CA ASP A 87 -2.87 -19.54 0.34
C ASP A 87 -3.09 -18.95 -1.06
N VAL A 88 -3.66 -17.73 -1.15
CA VAL A 88 -3.83 -16.97 -2.39
C VAL A 88 -2.53 -16.38 -2.93
N ASN A 89 -2.60 -15.72 -4.07
CA ASN A 89 -1.45 -15.23 -4.84
C ASN A 89 -0.85 -13.92 -4.29
N LEU A 90 -0.97 -13.65 -3.00
CA LEU A 90 -0.23 -12.54 -2.36
C LEU A 90 1.27 -12.80 -2.46
N ASN A 91 2.02 -11.82 -2.96
CA ASN A 91 3.48 -11.84 -2.86
C ASN A 91 3.94 -11.17 -1.55
N PHE A 92 3.40 -10.00 -1.24
CA PHE A 92 3.72 -9.28 -0.01
C PHE A 92 2.75 -8.12 0.26
N MET A 93 2.70 -7.72 1.51
CA MET A 93 2.26 -6.40 1.94
C MET A 93 3.39 -5.77 2.76
N HIS A 94 4.02 -4.73 2.23
CA HIS A 94 5.05 -3.96 2.91
C HIS A 94 4.46 -2.70 3.54
N ARG A 95 4.89 -2.38 4.76
CA ARG A 95 4.64 -1.10 5.41
C ARG A 95 5.93 -0.28 5.43
N CYS A 96 5.85 0.95 4.98
CA CYS A 96 7.03 1.74 4.67
C CYS A 96 6.85 3.22 5.03
N GLU A 97 7.98 3.93 4.97
CA GLU A 97 8.07 5.39 4.86
C GLU A 97 8.90 5.74 3.63
N ILE A 98 8.40 6.64 2.80
CA ILE A 98 9.18 7.24 1.72
C ILE A 98 9.91 8.45 2.27
N MET A 99 11.24 8.39 2.31
CA MET A 99 12.06 9.50 2.81
C MET A 99 11.93 10.74 1.92
N PRO A 100 12.24 11.95 2.43
CA PRO A 100 12.32 13.16 1.62
C PRO A 100 13.19 12.96 0.37
N GLY A 101 12.65 13.27 -0.80
CA GLY A 101 13.31 13.03 -2.09
C GLY A 101 13.48 11.56 -2.47
N GLY A 102 12.84 10.65 -1.73
CA GLY A 102 12.84 9.21 -1.99
C GLY A 102 11.62 8.74 -2.77
N GLY A 103 11.52 7.41 -2.96
CA GLY A 103 10.41 6.79 -3.66
C GLY A 103 10.67 5.37 -4.11
N VAL A 104 9.80 4.89 -4.99
CA VAL A 104 9.97 3.70 -5.81
C VAL A 104 10.16 4.17 -7.25
N GLY A 105 11.30 3.87 -7.88
CA GLY A 105 11.60 4.29 -9.24
C GLY A 105 10.61 3.69 -10.24
N HIS A 106 10.50 4.32 -11.41
CA HIS A 106 9.59 3.88 -12.46
C HIS A 106 9.99 2.50 -12.99
N HIS A 107 9.09 1.54 -12.90
CA HIS A 107 9.31 0.15 -13.28
C HIS A 107 8.02 -0.48 -13.81
N PHE A 108 8.13 -1.66 -14.38
CA PHE A 108 7.09 -2.35 -15.13
C PHE A 108 6.94 -3.79 -14.62
N HIS A 109 5.72 -4.31 -14.58
CA HIS A 109 5.40 -5.69 -14.24
C HIS A 109 4.65 -6.41 -15.35
N ASN A 110 5.02 -7.67 -15.66
CA ASN A 110 4.27 -8.52 -16.59
C ASN A 110 3.30 -9.46 -15.87
N THR A 111 3.68 -9.97 -14.69
CA THR A 111 3.02 -11.12 -14.06
C THR A 111 2.41 -10.82 -12.71
N ASN A 112 2.55 -9.60 -12.22
CA ASN A 112 1.94 -9.17 -10.97
C ASN A 112 1.33 -7.77 -11.06
N GLU A 113 0.39 -7.51 -10.19
CA GLU A 113 -0.25 -6.21 -9.98
C GLU A 113 0.20 -5.67 -8.63
N GLU A 114 0.43 -4.38 -8.59
CA GLU A 114 0.94 -3.73 -7.40
C GLU A 114 0.14 -2.47 -7.10
N MET A 115 -0.16 -2.22 -5.84
CA MET A 115 -0.83 -1.01 -5.42
C MET A 115 -0.01 -0.26 -4.39
N PHE A 116 0.23 1.01 -4.68
CA PHE A 116 0.82 1.97 -3.76
C PHE A 116 -0.29 2.70 -3.01
N VAL A 117 -0.17 2.77 -1.68
CA VAL A 117 -1.11 3.48 -0.81
C VAL A 117 -0.32 4.46 0.06
N VAL A 118 -0.73 5.72 0.08
CA VAL A 118 -0.25 6.75 1.00
C VAL A 118 -1.32 6.98 2.05
N PHE A 119 -0.94 7.00 3.32
CA PHE A 119 -1.90 7.14 4.43
C PHE A 119 -2.03 8.58 4.92
N ASP A 120 -0.96 9.35 4.84
CA ASP A 120 -0.93 10.76 5.24
C ASP A 120 0.00 11.57 4.33
N GLY A 121 -0.25 12.86 4.20
CA GLY A 121 0.54 13.75 3.35
C GLY A 121 0.17 13.66 1.88
N GLN A 122 1.18 13.74 1.02
CA GLN A 122 1.02 13.68 -0.44
C GLN A 122 2.27 13.10 -1.10
N ALA A 123 2.08 12.46 -2.26
CA ALA A 123 3.16 11.96 -3.11
C ALA A 123 2.82 12.13 -4.59
N GLU A 124 3.85 12.09 -5.42
CA GLU A 124 3.72 12.07 -6.88
C GLU A 124 3.61 10.62 -7.36
N PHE A 125 2.42 10.22 -7.76
CA PHE A 125 2.14 8.90 -8.33
C PHE A 125 2.31 8.94 -9.84
N THR A 126 2.97 7.93 -10.37
CA THR A 126 3.11 7.73 -11.81
C THR A 126 2.52 6.40 -12.22
N VAL A 127 1.71 6.38 -13.30
CA VAL A 127 1.28 5.17 -14.01
C VAL A 127 1.43 5.44 -15.49
N ASP A 128 2.10 4.53 -16.23
CA ASP A 128 2.39 4.63 -17.67
C ASP A 128 2.99 5.99 -18.07
N GLY A 129 3.92 6.48 -17.27
CA GLY A 129 4.61 7.75 -17.51
C GLY A 129 3.78 9.01 -17.24
N ARG A 130 2.51 8.90 -16.83
CA ARG A 130 1.65 10.02 -16.44
C ARG A 130 1.72 10.19 -14.92
N THR A 131 1.94 11.40 -14.45
CA THR A 131 2.18 11.70 -13.04
C THR A 131 1.15 12.69 -12.51
N SER A 132 0.60 12.39 -11.34
CA SER A 132 -0.27 13.31 -10.58
C SER A 132 0.11 13.30 -9.10
N VAL A 133 -0.16 14.41 -8.42
CA VAL A 133 -0.05 14.49 -6.96
C VAL A 133 -1.33 13.96 -6.34
N LEU A 134 -1.21 12.90 -5.54
CA LEU A 134 -2.31 12.37 -4.74
C LEU A 134 -2.07 12.70 -3.26
N LYS A 135 -3.16 12.96 -2.54
CA LYS A 135 -3.13 13.44 -1.15
C LYS A 135 -4.17 12.74 -0.28
N GLY A 136 -3.81 12.44 0.95
CA GLY A 136 -4.66 11.80 1.95
C GLY A 136 -4.48 10.29 1.97
N THR A 137 -5.48 9.57 2.49
CA THR A 137 -5.50 8.10 2.43
C THR A 137 -5.93 7.66 1.04
N VAL A 138 -4.96 7.52 0.15
CA VAL A 138 -5.18 7.34 -1.28
C VAL A 138 -4.21 6.34 -1.87
N GLY A 139 -4.64 5.59 -2.87
CA GLY A 139 -3.80 4.63 -3.58
C GLY A 139 -3.99 4.70 -5.09
N ALA A 140 -3.06 4.07 -5.81
CA ALA A 140 -3.15 3.85 -7.24
C ALA A 140 -2.73 2.42 -7.57
N PRO A 141 -3.66 1.58 -8.08
CA PRO A 141 -3.32 0.25 -8.57
C PRO A 141 -2.58 0.35 -9.91
N CYS A 142 -1.55 -0.48 -10.06
CA CYS A 142 -0.85 -0.72 -11.31
C CYS A 142 -1.15 -2.14 -11.78
N ARG A 143 -1.80 -2.27 -12.93
CA ARG A 143 -2.18 -3.56 -13.52
C ARG A 143 -0.99 -4.23 -14.18
N MET A 144 -1.07 -5.54 -14.40
CA MET A 144 -0.12 -6.27 -15.24
C MET A 144 -0.01 -5.62 -16.63
N GLY A 145 1.21 -5.55 -17.16
CA GLY A 145 1.48 -4.93 -18.46
C GLY A 145 1.54 -3.40 -18.42
N HIS A 146 1.55 -2.81 -17.23
CA HIS A 146 1.68 -1.37 -17.00
C HIS A 146 2.91 -1.05 -16.16
N SER A 147 3.33 0.20 -16.19
CA SER A 147 4.45 0.71 -15.40
C SER A 147 4.00 1.70 -14.35
N HIS A 148 4.70 1.75 -13.23
CA HIS A 148 4.41 2.71 -12.18
C HIS A 148 5.65 3.15 -11.41
N GLY A 149 5.46 4.17 -10.57
CA GLY A 149 6.44 4.69 -9.64
C GLY A 149 5.79 5.66 -8.66
N ILE A 150 6.48 5.98 -7.59
CA ILE A 150 6.05 6.98 -6.62
C ILE A 150 7.26 7.79 -6.14
N TYR A 151 7.06 9.09 -5.95
CA TYR A 151 8.11 10.00 -5.51
C TYR A 151 7.57 10.93 -4.44
N ASN A 152 8.36 11.14 -3.38
CA ASN A 152 8.08 12.10 -2.31
C ASN A 152 8.90 13.38 -2.52
N PRO A 153 8.31 14.46 -3.06
CA PRO A 153 9.01 15.73 -3.26
C PRO A 153 9.08 16.59 -1.99
N SER A 154 8.45 16.17 -0.90
CA SER A 154 8.37 16.95 0.34
C SER A 154 9.64 16.83 1.19
N ASP A 155 9.73 17.65 2.22
CA ASP A 155 10.80 17.65 3.20
C ASP A 155 10.55 16.73 4.41
N LYS A 156 9.44 15.96 4.39
CA LYS A 156 9.04 15.03 5.45
C LYS A 156 8.86 13.62 4.90
N PRO A 157 9.07 12.58 5.71
CA PRO A 157 8.68 11.23 5.34
C PRO A 157 7.18 11.13 5.06
N VAL A 158 6.80 10.25 4.14
CA VAL A 158 5.40 9.95 3.80
C VAL A 158 5.12 8.50 4.13
N GLU A 159 4.11 8.25 4.97
CA GLU A 159 3.66 6.91 5.31
C GLU A 159 3.09 6.19 4.07
N PHE A 160 3.59 5.00 3.80
CA PHE A 160 3.38 4.30 2.55
C PHE A 160 3.17 2.80 2.76
N MET A 161 2.34 2.20 1.92
CA MET A 161 2.17 0.76 1.83
C MET A 161 2.32 0.31 0.38
N ASN A 162 2.95 -0.85 0.21
CA ASN A 162 3.06 -1.53 -1.06
C ASN A 162 2.43 -2.92 -0.96
N ILE A 163 1.46 -3.23 -1.82
CA ILE A 163 0.74 -4.51 -1.86
C ILE A 163 0.94 -5.10 -3.24
N ASN A 164 1.40 -6.35 -3.31
CA ASN A 164 1.66 -7.04 -4.58
C ASN A 164 0.93 -8.38 -4.64
N VAL A 165 0.17 -8.60 -5.73
CA VAL A 165 -0.55 -9.83 -6.02
C VAL A 165 -0.13 -10.34 -7.39
N ALA A 166 0.32 -11.60 -7.46
CA ALA A 166 0.79 -12.21 -8.69
C ALA A 166 -0.34 -12.92 -9.47
N ALA A 167 -0.14 -13.11 -10.76
CA ALA A 167 -0.96 -14.01 -11.58
C ALA A 167 -0.73 -15.49 -11.19
N ILE A 168 0.50 -15.81 -10.77
CA ILE A 168 0.90 -17.15 -10.33
C ILE A 168 1.58 -17.00 -8.97
N LYS A 169 1.13 -17.73 -7.96
CA LYS A 169 1.68 -17.67 -6.60
C LYS A 169 3.20 -17.82 -6.58
N GLY A 170 3.88 -16.94 -5.85
CA GLY A 170 5.34 -16.92 -5.71
C GLY A 170 6.11 -16.41 -6.92
N HIS A 171 5.42 -15.94 -7.97
CA HIS A 171 6.04 -15.27 -9.10
C HIS A 171 6.11 -13.76 -8.86
N TYR A 172 7.30 -13.21 -9.01
CA TYR A 172 7.52 -11.77 -8.99
C TYR A 172 8.43 -11.37 -10.14
N ASP A 173 8.04 -10.36 -10.89
CA ASP A 173 8.89 -9.70 -11.88
C ASP A 173 8.81 -8.18 -11.73
N ALA A 174 9.92 -7.53 -12.04
CA ALA A 174 10.01 -6.09 -12.09
C ALA A 174 11.10 -5.66 -13.06
N PHE A 175 10.78 -4.76 -13.98
CA PHE A 175 11.69 -4.25 -15.00
C PHE A 175 11.90 -2.76 -14.80
N ASN A 176 13.10 -2.38 -14.37
CA ASN A 176 13.43 -0.97 -14.12
C ASN A 176 13.49 -0.17 -15.43
N LEU A 177 12.78 0.94 -15.47
CA LEU A 177 12.84 1.89 -16.57
C LEU A 177 13.93 2.95 -16.37
N ASN A 178 14.67 2.88 -15.25
CA ASN A 178 15.76 3.79 -14.88
C ASN A 178 15.36 5.28 -14.88
N ASP A 179 14.11 5.54 -14.54
CA ASP A 179 13.54 6.88 -14.43
C ASP A 179 13.02 7.11 -12.99
N PRO A 180 13.68 7.95 -12.19
CA PRO A 180 13.28 8.22 -10.82
C PRO A 180 12.06 9.16 -10.70
N ARG A 181 11.51 9.64 -11.81
CA ARG A 181 10.35 10.54 -11.91
C ARG A 181 10.54 11.90 -11.22
N ILE A 182 11.75 12.41 -11.11
CA ILE A 182 12.02 13.71 -10.49
C ILE A 182 11.69 14.85 -11.47
N GLY A 183 10.95 15.86 -11.00
CA GLY A 183 10.70 17.09 -11.74
C GLY A 183 9.89 16.91 -13.05
N VAL A 184 9.19 15.79 -13.18
CA VAL A 184 8.34 15.54 -14.35
C VAL A 184 7.09 16.42 -14.35
N ALA A 185 6.50 16.62 -15.53
CA ALA A 185 5.22 17.32 -15.68
C ALA A 185 4.12 16.53 -14.96
N LYS A 186 3.20 17.24 -14.29
CA LYS A 186 2.11 16.66 -13.51
C LYS A 186 0.77 16.98 -14.14
N ASP A 187 -0.07 15.98 -14.23
CA ASP A 187 -1.46 16.18 -14.61
C ASP A 187 -2.24 16.74 -13.39
N PRO A 188 -3.02 17.79 -13.56
CA PRO A 188 -3.79 18.38 -12.48
C PRO A 188 -4.92 17.47 -11.98
N ILE A 189 -5.36 16.54 -12.82
CA ILE A 189 -6.32 15.48 -12.51
C ILE A 189 -5.68 14.16 -12.94
N PRO A 190 -5.68 13.11 -12.10
CA PRO A 190 -5.14 11.83 -12.48
C PRO A 190 -5.82 11.27 -13.73
N VAL A 191 -5.04 10.77 -14.68
CA VAL A 191 -5.52 10.08 -15.90
C VAL A 191 -5.34 8.56 -15.78
N PHE A 192 -5.11 8.10 -14.59
CA PHE A 192 -5.02 6.70 -14.20
C PHE A 192 -5.97 6.44 -13.03
N MET A 193 -6.22 5.17 -12.74
CA MET A 193 -7.13 4.77 -11.67
C MET A 193 -6.55 5.11 -10.31
N THR A 194 -7.40 5.65 -9.43
CA THR A 194 -7.06 5.94 -8.05
C THR A 194 -8.07 5.29 -7.11
N MET A 195 -7.62 4.97 -5.91
CA MET A 195 -8.43 4.56 -4.78
C MET A 195 -8.42 5.68 -3.76
N ASP A 196 -9.59 6.06 -3.27
CA ASP A 196 -9.75 7.04 -2.20
C ASP A 196 -10.51 6.39 -1.04
N LEU A 197 -9.95 6.48 0.18
CA LEU A 197 -10.57 5.98 1.41
C LEU A 197 -11.18 7.13 2.22
N ASP A 198 -11.91 8.04 1.54
CA ASP A 198 -12.63 9.12 2.19
C ASP A 198 -13.85 8.59 2.97
N LYS A 199 -13.87 8.85 4.28
CA LYS A 199 -14.98 8.50 5.19
C LYS A 199 -16.32 9.11 4.77
N ALA A 200 -16.32 10.24 4.07
CA ALA A 200 -17.53 10.88 3.59
C ALA A 200 -18.27 10.02 2.55
N THR A 201 -17.58 9.11 1.88
CA THR A 201 -18.15 8.22 0.86
C THR A 201 -18.72 6.90 1.41
N LEU A 202 -18.53 6.64 2.70
CA LEU A 202 -19.00 5.42 3.36
C LEU A 202 -20.51 5.44 3.54
N VAL A 203 -21.15 4.30 3.25
CA VAL A 203 -22.60 4.09 3.37
C VAL A 203 -22.92 3.32 4.66
N PRO A 204 -23.94 3.71 5.46
CA PRO A 204 -24.32 2.99 6.66
C PRO A 204 -24.90 1.62 6.34
N MET A 205 -24.43 0.59 7.07
CA MET A 205 -24.88 -0.79 6.99
C MET A 205 -25.26 -1.27 8.40
N GLN A 206 -26.56 -1.54 8.59
CA GLN A 206 -27.07 -2.00 9.87
C GLN A 206 -26.87 -3.52 10.01
N ASN A 207 -26.40 -3.96 11.18
CA ASN A 207 -26.16 -5.38 11.51
C ASN A 207 -25.28 -6.09 10.44
N TYR A 208 -24.23 -5.44 10.01
CA TYR A 208 -23.31 -5.94 8.97
C TYR A 208 -22.79 -7.33 9.36
N HIS A 209 -22.95 -8.32 8.50
CA HIS A 209 -22.70 -9.76 8.74
C HIS A 209 -23.35 -10.30 10.05
N GLY A 210 -24.50 -9.76 10.45
CA GLY A 210 -25.15 -10.11 11.71
C GLY A 210 -24.52 -9.51 12.96
N GLY A 211 -23.65 -8.53 12.80
CA GLY A 211 -23.01 -7.78 13.89
C GLY A 211 -23.95 -6.84 14.62
N VAL A 212 -23.40 -6.09 15.57
CA VAL A 212 -24.13 -5.14 16.43
C VAL A 212 -23.97 -3.72 15.89
N GLY A 213 -25.07 -2.98 15.90
CA GLY A 213 -25.09 -1.56 15.56
C GLY A 213 -25.00 -1.29 14.04
N THR A 214 -24.53 -0.10 13.71
CA THR A 214 -24.41 0.37 12.32
C THR A 214 -22.98 0.68 12.02
N VAL A 215 -22.39 -0.07 11.11
CA VAL A 215 -21.07 0.22 10.53
C VAL A 215 -21.24 1.13 9.32
N ARG A 216 -20.14 1.65 8.77
CA ARG A 216 -20.13 2.36 7.50
C ARG A 216 -19.15 1.67 6.56
N TYR A 217 -19.59 1.38 5.36
CA TYR A 217 -18.86 0.54 4.41
C TYR A 217 -18.88 1.08 3.00
N ARG A 218 -17.83 0.80 2.24
CA ARG A 218 -17.77 1.00 0.80
C ARG A 218 -16.75 0.06 0.18
N ARG A 219 -17.10 -0.58 -0.95
CA ARG A 219 -16.11 -1.17 -1.85
C ARG A 219 -15.40 -0.08 -2.63
N ALA A 220 -14.14 0.19 -2.30
CA ALA A 220 -13.33 1.23 -2.93
C ALA A 220 -12.83 0.81 -4.32
N LEU A 221 -12.40 -0.47 -4.46
CA LEU A 221 -12.02 -1.08 -5.74
C LEU A 221 -12.69 -2.45 -5.86
N GLY A 222 -13.29 -2.75 -7.01
CA GLY A 222 -13.91 -4.04 -7.31
C GLY A 222 -13.00 -4.95 -8.15
N PRO A 223 -13.45 -6.19 -8.42
CA PRO A 223 -12.66 -7.19 -9.15
C PRO A 223 -12.33 -6.79 -10.60
N ASP A 224 -13.14 -5.93 -11.21
CA ASP A 224 -12.95 -5.47 -12.60
C ASP A 224 -11.73 -4.54 -12.74
N VAL A 225 -11.23 -4.02 -11.62
CA VAL A 225 -10.02 -3.18 -11.60
C VAL A 225 -8.78 -3.99 -11.93
N PHE A 226 -8.73 -5.24 -11.55
CA PHE A 226 -7.54 -6.09 -11.56
C PHE A 226 -7.61 -7.17 -12.64
N LEU A 227 -6.47 -7.67 -13.08
CA LEU A 227 -6.32 -8.82 -13.98
C LEU A 227 -5.93 -10.09 -13.24
N THR A 228 -5.24 -9.96 -12.10
CA THR A 228 -4.93 -11.08 -11.19
C THR A 228 -6.16 -11.53 -10.39
N ASN A 229 -5.94 -12.42 -9.44
CA ASN A 229 -6.98 -12.85 -8.49
C ASN A 229 -7.30 -11.81 -7.40
N TRP A 230 -6.72 -10.62 -7.46
CA TRP A 230 -7.12 -9.53 -6.58
C TRP A 230 -8.60 -9.24 -6.75
N ALA A 231 -9.37 -9.38 -5.66
CA ALA A 231 -10.82 -9.34 -5.69
C ALA A 231 -11.38 -7.94 -5.41
N TYR A 232 -10.85 -7.29 -4.37
CA TYR A 232 -11.33 -5.97 -3.95
C TYR A 232 -10.39 -5.27 -2.98
N VAL A 233 -10.67 -3.99 -2.82
CA VAL A 233 -10.26 -3.21 -1.65
C VAL A 233 -11.51 -2.55 -1.08
N ASP A 234 -11.79 -2.82 0.18
CA ASP A 234 -12.93 -2.30 0.89
C ASP A 234 -12.51 -1.33 2.00
N HIS A 235 -13.39 -0.39 2.32
CA HIS A 235 -13.23 0.57 3.39
C HIS A 235 -14.37 0.38 4.39
N LEU A 236 -14.03 0.00 5.62
CA LEU A 236 -14.97 -0.27 6.71
C LEU A 236 -14.67 0.62 7.92
N LEU A 237 -15.70 1.23 8.47
CA LEU A 237 -15.62 2.01 9.70
C LEU A 237 -16.62 1.43 10.70
N ILE A 238 -16.13 0.99 11.86
CA ILE A 238 -16.89 0.42 12.94
C ILE A 238 -16.92 1.43 14.11
N PRO A 239 -18.05 2.11 14.36
CA PRO A 239 -18.17 3.02 15.50
C PRO A 239 -18.00 2.31 16.85
N SER A 240 -17.68 3.06 17.90
CA SER A 240 -17.58 2.52 19.27
C SER A 240 -18.81 1.70 19.66
N GLY A 241 -18.62 0.48 20.15
CA GLY A 241 -19.67 -0.46 20.56
C GLY A 241 -20.35 -1.22 19.41
N ALA A 242 -19.99 -0.93 18.15
CA ALA A 242 -20.47 -1.69 16.99
C ALA A 242 -19.52 -2.83 16.62
N SER A 243 -19.98 -3.69 15.70
CA SER A 243 -19.17 -4.81 15.22
C SER A 243 -19.51 -5.17 13.77
N ASP A 244 -18.51 -5.68 13.05
CA ASP A 244 -18.66 -6.59 11.94
C ASP A 244 -18.92 -7.99 12.52
N GLY A 245 -20.02 -8.63 12.10
CA GLY A 245 -20.47 -9.89 12.70
C GLY A 245 -19.62 -11.09 12.30
N LEU A 246 -19.85 -12.23 12.97
CA LEU A 246 -19.11 -13.45 12.69
C LEU A 246 -19.53 -14.06 11.35
N HIS A 247 -18.60 -14.12 10.41
CA HIS A 247 -18.78 -14.65 9.08
C HIS A 247 -17.52 -15.38 8.57
N ARG A 248 -17.55 -15.96 7.40
CA ARG A 248 -16.39 -16.63 6.77
C ARG A 248 -16.52 -16.63 5.26
N HIS A 249 -15.38 -16.73 4.58
CA HIS A 249 -15.25 -16.85 3.13
C HIS A 249 -14.66 -18.20 2.74
N GLN A 250 -15.16 -18.79 1.66
CA GLN A 250 -14.61 -20.06 1.11
C GLN A 250 -13.66 -19.82 -0.05
N GLY A 251 -13.89 -18.80 -0.84
CA GLY A 251 -13.15 -18.54 -2.06
C GLY A 251 -12.32 -17.26 -2.04
N VAL A 252 -12.33 -16.52 -0.93
CA VAL A 252 -11.55 -15.29 -0.74
C VAL A 252 -10.78 -15.39 0.57
N GLU A 253 -9.53 -14.96 0.56
CA GLU A 253 -8.76 -14.63 1.76
C GLU A 253 -8.65 -13.12 1.86
N GLU A 254 -8.60 -12.60 3.08
CA GLU A 254 -8.61 -11.16 3.34
C GLU A 254 -7.46 -10.73 4.24
N ILE A 255 -7.04 -9.48 4.08
CA ILE A 255 -6.15 -8.80 5.01
C ILE A 255 -6.86 -7.56 5.50
N TYR A 256 -7.14 -7.49 6.78
CA TYR A 256 -7.70 -6.32 7.46
C TYR A 256 -6.55 -5.47 7.99
N TYR A 257 -6.35 -4.29 7.42
CA TYR A 257 -5.36 -3.32 7.89
C TYR A 257 -6.03 -2.21 8.67
N VAL A 258 -5.59 -1.98 9.92
CA VAL A 258 -6.15 -0.96 10.81
C VAL A 258 -5.59 0.42 10.43
N LEU A 259 -6.42 1.24 9.78
CA LEU A 259 -6.10 2.62 9.39
C LEU A 259 -6.12 3.56 10.59
N ASN A 260 -7.07 3.35 11.52
CA ASN A 260 -7.23 4.17 12.72
C ASN A 260 -8.00 3.43 13.80
N GLY A 261 -7.77 3.82 15.07
CA GLY A 261 -8.48 3.28 16.22
C GLY A 261 -7.88 1.99 16.74
N GLU A 262 -8.66 1.32 17.57
CA GLU A 262 -8.34 0.05 18.24
C GLU A 262 -9.60 -0.81 18.38
N GLY A 263 -9.42 -2.11 18.52
CA GLY A 263 -10.53 -3.04 18.66
C GLY A 263 -10.06 -4.45 19.00
N LYS A 264 -10.96 -5.40 18.78
CA LYS A 264 -10.66 -6.83 18.88
C LYS A 264 -11.07 -7.55 17.63
N VAL A 265 -10.23 -8.49 17.20
CA VAL A 265 -10.55 -9.47 16.18
C VAL A 265 -10.75 -10.83 16.83
N GLN A 266 -11.71 -11.60 16.36
CA GLN A 266 -11.89 -13.01 16.67
C GLN A 266 -11.72 -13.83 15.38
N VAL A 267 -10.92 -14.89 15.43
CA VAL A 267 -10.75 -15.84 14.31
C VAL A 267 -10.82 -17.25 14.86
N ASN A 268 -11.77 -18.07 14.39
CA ASN A 268 -11.98 -19.46 14.82
C ASN A 268 -12.04 -19.66 16.34
N GLY A 269 -12.54 -18.65 17.08
CA GLY A 269 -12.65 -18.67 18.54
C GLY A 269 -11.45 -18.07 19.29
N GLU A 270 -10.30 -17.87 18.67
CA GLU A 270 -9.21 -17.09 19.24
C GLU A 270 -9.52 -15.59 19.13
N THR A 271 -9.07 -14.81 20.10
CA THR A 271 -9.29 -13.35 20.13
C THR A 271 -7.99 -12.63 20.37
N ALA A 272 -7.73 -11.60 19.57
CA ALA A 272 -6.59 -10.71 19.73
C ALA A 272 -7.02 -9.25 19.76
N SER A 273 -6.22 -8.39 20.39
CA SER A 273 -6.38 -6.93 20.30
C SER A 273 -5.68 -6.41 19.06
N ILE A 274 -6.29 -5.43 18.40
CA ILE A 274 -5.73 -4.78 17.21
C ILE A 274 -5.72 -3.27 17.38
N HIS A 275 -4.72 -2.62 16.77
CA HIS A 275 -4.47 -1.19 16.86
C HIS A 275 -4.08 -0.62 15.50
N LYS A 276 -4.10 0.69 15.37
CA LYS A 276 -3.62 1.37 14.16
C LYS A 276 -2.26 0.81 13.73
N GLY A 277 -2.17 0.40 12.47
CA GLY A 277 -0.97 -0.16 11.86
C GLY A 277 -0.90 -1.69 11.85
N ASP A 278 -1.86 -2.37 12.49
CA ASP A 278 -1.92 -3.84 12.47
C ASP A 278 -2.54 -4.35 11.17
N ALA A 279 -2.03 -5.49 10.69
CA ALA A 279 -2.56 -6.22 9.56
C ALA A 279 -2.95 -7.63 10.01
N VAL A 280 -4.21 -8.01 9.82
CA VAL A 280 -4.78 -9.29 10.22
C VAL A 280 -5.09 -10.13 8.99
N PRO A 281 -4.28 -11.16 8.66
CA PRO A 281 -4.61 -12.11 7.61
C PRO A 281 -5.73 -13.06 8.04
N ILE A 282 -6.76 -13.20 7.20
CA ILE A 282 -7.87 -14.14 7.35
C ILE A 282 -7.80 -15.14 6.20
N ARG A 283 -7.66 -16.43 6.53
CA ARG A 283 -7.50 -17.51 5.55
C ARG A 283 -8.85 -18.10 5.15
N PHE A 284 -8.85 -18.92 4.09
CA PHE A 284 -10.06 -19.62 3.64
C PHE A 284 -10.75 -20.37 4.79
N ASN A 285 -12.07 -20.25 4.84
CA ASN A 285 -12.96 -20.89 5.83
C ASN A 285 -12.73 -20.47 7.29
N GLU A 286 -11.89 -19.51 7.58
CA GLU A 286 -11.77 -18.97 8.94
C GLU A 286 -12.97 -18.09 9.29
N ALA A 287 -13.70 -18.49 10.33
CA ALA A 287 -14.80 -17.69 10.87
C ALA A 287 -14.20 -16.52 11.67
N HIS A 288 -14.54 -15.28 11.29
CA HIS A 288 -13.96 -14.09 11.88
C HIS A 288 -14.99 -12.99 12.14
N SER A 289 -14.66 -12.09 13.05
CA SER A 289 -15.45 -10.90 13.39
C SER A 289 -14.55 -9.82 13.96
N PHE A 290 -14.98 -8.56 13.82
CA PHE A 290 -14.29 -7.39 14.36
C PHE A 290 -15.21 -6.60 15.26
N VAL A 291 -14.74 -6.27 16.47
CA VAL A 291 -15.50 -5.50 17.45
C VAL A 291 -14.74 -4.26 17.85
N ASN A 292 -15.39 -3.11 17.73
CA ASN A 292 -14.85 -1.89 18.28
C ASN A 292 -15.23 -1.75 19.76
N ASN A 293 -14.33 -2.10 20.64
CA ASN A 293 -14.44 -1.93 22.09
C ASN A 293 -13.69 -0.68 22.61
N GLY A 294 -13.11 0.12 21.70
CA GLY A 294 -12.49 1.41 21.98
C GLY A 294 -13.50 2.55 22.01
N SER A 295 -13.01 3.76 22.26
CA SER A 295 -13.82 4.99 22.33
C SER A 295 -13.86 5.77 20.99
N ALA A 296 -12.89 5.55 20.13
CA ALA A 296 -12.82 6.14 18.78
C ALA A 296 -13.34 5.14 17.74
N ASP A 297 -13.59 5.60 16.51
CA ASP A 297 -13.92 4.72 15.39
C ASP A 297 -12.75 3.79 15.06
N LEU A 298 -13.04 2.50 14.89
CA LEU A 298 -12.12 1.53 14.28
C LEU A 298 -12.30 1.58 12.77
N GLU A 299 -11.26 2.00 12.06
CA GLU A 299 -11.26 2.16 10.61
C GLU A 299 -10.33 1.15 9.96
N LEU A 300 -10.84 0.45 8.96
CA LEU A 300 -10.18 -0.69 8.34
C LEU A 300 -10.13 -0.52 6.81
N MET A 301 -8.98 -0.84 6.22
CA MET A 301 -8.84 -1.16 4.80
C MET A 301 -8.79 -2.69 4.68
N ILE A 302 -9.65 -3.26 3.84
CA ILE A 302 -9.73 -4.71 3.64
C ILE A 302 -9.26 -5.03 2.23
N VAL A 303 -8.28 -5.91 2.10
CA VAL A 303 -7.76 -6.39 0.82
C VAL A 303 -8.21 -7.82 0.64
N GLY A 304 -9.10 -8.06 -0.31
CA GLY A 304 -9.60 -9.40 -0.65
C GLY A 304 -8.86 -9.97 -1.87
N ILE A 305 -8.42 -11.23 -1.77
CA ILE A 305 -7.78 -11.96 -2.86
C ILE A 305 -8.48 -13.30 -3.02
N SER A 306 -9.00 -13.58 -4.24
CA SER A 306 -9.77 -14.79 -4.52
C SER A 306 -8.88 -15.98 -4.87
N ALA A 307 -9.39 -17.18 -4.61
CA ALA A 307 -8.79 -18.43 -5.12
C ALA A 307 -8.82 -18.48 -6.66
N GLN A 308 -9.87 -17.92 -7.26
CA GLN A 308 -10.04 -17.86 -8.70
C GLN A 308 -10.53 -16.46 -9.10
N LYS A 309 -10.03 -15.97 -10.23
CA LYS A 309 -10.41 -14.66 -10.77
C LYS A 309 -11.93 -14.52 -10.94
N ASN A 310 -12.48 -13.40 -10.47
CA ASN A 310 -13.91 -13.05 -10.52
C ASN A 310 -14.85 -13.99 -9.73
N VAL A 311 -14.32 -14.90 -8.94
CA VAL A 311 -15.13 -15.69 -8.00
C VAL A 311 -15.10 -14.96 -6.66
N LEU A 312 -16.15 -14.20 -6.37
CA LEU A 312 -16.40 -13.64 -5.06
C LEU A 312 -17.32 -14.61 -4.31
N ASP A 313 -17.03 -14.80 -3.03
CA ASP A 313 -17.96 -15.56 -2.18
C ASP A 313 -19.32 -14.85 -2.12
N THR A 314 -20.37 -15.62 -2.30
CA THR A 314 -21.65 -15.26 -1.69
C THR A 314 -21.46 -15.49 -0.20
N GLU A 315 -21.63 -14.44 0.60
CA GLU A 315 -21.56 -14.49 2.06
C GLU A 315 -22.29 -15.73 2.59
N LEU A 316 -21.53 -16.64 3.17
CA LEU A 316 -22.13 -17.72 3.92
C LEU A 316 -22.64 -17.11 5.22
N GLY A 317 -23.94 -16.90 5.33
CA GLY A 317 -24.62 -16.22 6.42
C GLY A 317 -24.13 -16.68 7.80
N ALA A 318 -24.42 -15.87 8.81
CA ALA A 318 -23.96 -15.99 10.20
C ALA A 318 -23.72 -17.43 10.63
N VAL A 319 -22.48 -17.76 11.00
CA VAL A 319 -22.16 -19.06 11.59
C VAL A 319 -23.02 -19.24 12.81
N PRO A 320 -23.83 -20.32 12.94
CA PRO A 320 -24.62 -20.53 14.14
C PRO A 320 -23.71 -20.54 15.37
N ARG A 321 -24.06 -19.76 16.39
CA ARG A 321 -23.33 -19.80 17.67
C ARG A 321 -23.43 -21.23 18.21
N ALA A 322 -22.29 -21.87 18.45
CA ALA A 322 -22.24 -23.10 19.23
C ALA A 322 -22.75 -22.74 20.63
N HIS A 323 -23.80 -23.43 21.08
CA HIS A 323 -24.38 -23.31 22.42
C HIS A 323 -23.49 -23.97 23.47
#